data_854ba726651e6ed248c90a073cd65e8c
#
_entry.id   854ba726651e6ed248c90a073cd65e8c
#
_cell.length_a   1.000
_cell.length_b   1.000
_cell.length_c   1.000
_cell.angle_alpha   90.00
_cell.angle_beta   90.00
_cell.angle_gamma   90.00
#
_symmetry.space_group_name_H-M   'P 1'
#
loop_
_entity.id
_entity.type
_entity.pdbx_description
1 polymer ?
#
loop_
_entity_poly.entity_id
_entity_poly.type
_entity_poly.pdbx_seq_one_letter_code
_entity_poly.pdbx_strand_id
1 'polypeptide(L)'
;SAELFIEDEEEAAFAHGQVLVVLPEKGEPGQVLGLLVENVGDFFKKASTGDTIDIATTGPETHEREDIRGKKLRVSFTIHIAERITPCTSEELIERFSLASEDVLKEQVRLALEQQRDEDQGNAMREQMLNAVTDSVEMELPEQASGRQIASDLERIQMELMQKGMPADEVETKLAEVRDRSAAQTVNRLKTWFILQRVAADQEIDVSEQEINSRIATMAMRQGMRPEKLRADMVKNDHIMQLAGSIRERKATDYMIEHATVKDITMDEWNKQVKAEEARSKS
;
A
#
# COMPACT_ATOMS: atom_id res chain seq x y z
N SER A 1 -24.92 -11.57 5.10
CA SER A 1 -24.53 -12.23 3.84
C SER A 1 -24.94 -11.38 2.65
N ALA A 2 -24.26 -11.55 1.53
CA ALA A 2 -24.55 -10.83 0.29
C ALA A 2 -24.46 -11.77 -0.90
N GLU A 3 -25.35 -11.58 -1.85
CA GLU A 3 -25.40 -12.27 -3.13
C GLU A 3 -25.46 -11.24 -4.25
N LEU A 4 -24.64 -11.41 -5.29
CA LEU A 4 -24.59 -10.52 -6.45
C LEU A 4 -25.12 -11.25 -7.67
N PHE A 5 -26.07 -10.62 -8.35
CA PHE A 5 -26.70 -11.10 -9.57
C PHE A 5 -26.37 -10.15 -10.71
N ILE A 6 -26.14 -10.70 -11.89
CA ILE A 6 -25.85 -9.94 -13.10
C ILE A 6 -27.13 -9.84 -13.93
N GLU A 7 -27.58 -8.61 -14.21
CA GLU A 7 -28.82 -8.35 -14.97
C GLU A 7 -30.03 -9.04 -14.31
N ASP A 8 -30.78 -9.84 -15.08
CA ASP A 8 -31.97 -10.56 -14.63
C ASP A 8 -31.70 -12.07 -14.39
N GLU A 9 -30.43 -12.45 -14.16
CA GLU A 9 -30.09 -13.85 -13.88
C GLU A 9 -30.64 -14.30 -12.55
N GLU A 10 -31.14 -15.55 -12.50
CA GLU A 10 -31.69 -16.17 -11.27
C GLU A 10 -30.59 -16.75 -10.39
N GLU A 11 -29.42 -17.11 -10.97
CA GLU A 11 -28.28 -17.64 -10.22
C GLU A 11 -27.34 -16.50 -9.81
N ALA A 12 -26.91 -16.54 -8.57
CA ALA A 12 -25.94 -15.55 -8.05
C ALA A 12 -24.58 -15.77 -8.69
N ALA A 13 -24.06 -14.75 -9.38
CA ALA A 13 -22.70 -14.75 -9.91
C ALA A 13 -21.63 -14.76 -8.81
N PHE A 14 -22.01 -14.33 -7.60
CA PHE A 14 -21.13 -14.27 -6.45
C PHE A 14 -21.97 -14.30 -5.17
N ALA A 15 -21.57 -15.12 -4.18
CA ALA A 15 -22.18 -15.17 -2.86
C ALA A 15 -21.12 -15.15 -1.75
N HIS A 16 -21.33 -14.32 -0.73
CA HIS A 16 -20.43 -14.22 0.42
C HIS A 16 -21.21 -14.29 1.75
N GLY A 17 -20.81 -15.24 2.61
CA GLY A 17 -21.52 -15.52 3.86
C GLY A 17 -21.37 -14.47 4.96
N GLN A 18 -20.28 -13.68 4.93
CA GLN A 18 -20.03 -12.62 5.91
C GLN A 18 -19.50 -11.38 5.20
N VAL A 19 -20.31 -10.35 5.10
CA VAL A 19 -19.94 -9.05 4.53
C VAL A 19 -20.23 -7.96 5.56
N LEU A 20 -19.23 -7.13 5.83
CA LEU A 20 -19.39 -5.92 6.62
C LEU A 20 -19.69 -4.76 5.70
N VAL A 21 -20.84 -4.12 5.89
CA VAL A 21 -21.22 -2.89 5.20
C VAL A 21 -21.24 -1.76 6.21
N VAL A 22 -20.37 -0.78 6.03
CA VAL A 22 -20.35 0.45 6.83
C VAL A 22 -21.21 1.48 6.10
N LEU A 23 -22.29 1.90 6.75
CA LEU A 23 -23.16 2.92 6.19
C LEU A 23 -22.54 4.31 6.40
N PRO A 24 -22.29 5.08 5.32
CA PRO A 24 -21.76 6.44 5.43
C PRO A 24 -22.81 7.41 6.00
N GLU A 25 -22.40 8.64 6.26
CA GLU A 25 -23.33 9.70 6.64
C GLU A 25 -24.37 9.94 5.54
N LYS A 26 -25.49 10.53 5.94
CA LYS A 26 -26.64 10.73 5.05
C LYS A 26 -26.28 11.55 3.81
N GLY A 27 -26.44 10.94 2.64
CA GLY A 27 -26.19 11.58 1.34
C GLY A 27 -24.80 11.33 0.77
N GLU A 28 -23.93 10.60 1.49
CA GLU A 28 -22.65 10.18 0.95
C GLU A 28 -22.74 8.82 0.24
N PRO A 29 -21.95 8.61 -0.82
CA PRO A 29 -21.84 7.30 -1.45
C PRO A 29 -21.17 6.30 -0.52
N GLY A 30 -21.64 5.07 -0.52
CA GLY A 30 -21.03 3.97 0.25
C GLY A 30 -20.45 2.90 -0.65
N GLN A 31 -19.54 2.13 -0.10
CA GLN A 31 -18.92 1.01 -0.81
C GLN A 31 -19.56 -0.31 -0.37
N VAL A 32 -20.00 -1.09 -1.36
CA VAL A 32 -20.72 -2.34 -1.15
C VAL A 32 -20.11 -3.40 -2.07
N LEU A 33 -19.49 -4.42 -1.52
CA LEU A 33 -18.76 -5.45 -2.29
C LEU A 33 -17.76 -4.88 -3.32
N GLY A 34 -17.09 -3.77 -2.98
CA GLY A 34 -16.18 -3.08 -3.91
C GLY A 34 -16.87 -2.15 -4.92
N LEU A 35 -18.20 -2.14 -4.95
CA LEU A 35 -18.99 -1.27 -5.83
C LEU A 35 -19.37 0.02 -5.10
N LEU A 36 -19.23 1.16 -5.78
CA LEU A 36 -19.69 2.45 -5.25
C LEU A 36 -21.19 2.57 -5.48
N VAL A 37 -21.95 2.77 -4.40
CA VAL A 37 -23.40 2.92 -4.45
C VAL A 37 -23.79 4.28 -3.89
N GLU A 38 -24.51 5.08 -4.68
CA GLU A 38 -25.04 6.36 -4.21
C GLU A 38 -26.17 6.13 -3.20
N ASN A 39 -26.17 6.95 -2.14
CA ASN A 39 -27.22 6.93 -1.11
C ASN A 39 -27.47 5.54 -0.49
N VAL A 40 -26.42 4.75 -0.31
CA VAL A 40 -26.51 3.39 0.24
C VAL A 40 -27.29 3.35 1.56
N GLY A 41 -27.12 4.36 2.41
CA GLY A 41 -27.83 4.48 3.69
C GLY A 41 -29.36 4.51 3.56
N ASP A 42 -29.91 4.94 2.42
CA ASP A 42 -31.36 5.05 2.22
C ASP A 42 -32.01 3.67 2.07
N PHE A 43 -31.31 2.70 1.52
CA PHE A 43 -31.78 1.32 1.39
C PHE A 43 -31.91 0.64 2.75
N PHE A 44 -31.07 1.01 3.72
CA PHE A 44 -31.06 0.39 5.05
C PHE A 44 -31.87 1.12 6.12
N LYS A 45 -32.46 2.31 5.83
CA LYS A 45 -33.16 3.14 6.83
C LYS A 45 -34.29 2.46 7.59
N LYS A 46 -34.97 1.50 6.95
CA LYS A 46 -36.13 0.80 7.52
C LYS A 46 -35.86 -0.68 7.76
N ALA A 47 -34.64 -1.09 7.53
CA ALA A 47 -34.25 -2.48 7.60
C ALA A 47 -33.99 -2.93 9.03
N SER A 48 -34.36 -4.14 9.33
CA SER A 48 -34.14 -4.82 10.60
C SER A 48 -33.32 -6.09 10.41
N THR A 49 -32.79 -6.63 11.49
CA THR A 49 -32.11 -7.93 11.47
C THR A 49 -33.07 -9.00 10.97
N GLY A 50 -32.64 -9.77 9.98
CA GLY A 50 -33.45 -10.79 9.29
C GLY A 50 -34.03 -10.34 7.96
N ASP A 51 -34.04 -9.03 7.66
CA ASP A 51 -34.53 -8.53 6.39
C ASP A 51 -33.52 -8.75 5.27
N THR A 52 -34.06 -8.91 4.05
CA THR A 52 -33.28 -8.96 2.82
C THR A 52 -33.51 -7.66 2.03
N ILE A 53 -32.45 -7.01 1.58
CA ILE A 53 -32.49 -5.75 0.86
C ILE A 53 -31.79 -5.93 -0.48
N ASP A 54 -32.47 -5.53 -1.55
CA ASP A 54 -31.94 -5.52 -2.89
C ASP A 54 -31.47 -4.11 -3.26
N ILE A 55 -30.22 -4.01 -3.70
CA ILE A 55 -29.60 -2.78 -4.19
C ILE A 55 -29.27 -2.96 -5.65
N ALA A 56 -29.87 -2.13 -6.49
CA ALA A 56 -29.52 -2.07 -7.93
C ALA A 56 -28.37 -1.07 -8.11
N THR A 57 -27.34 -1.50 -8.83
CA THR A 57 -26.17 -0.67 -9.17
C THR A 57 -25.66 -1.04 -10.56
N THR A 58 -24.65 -0.33 -11.04
CA THR A 58 -23.98 -0.65 -12.31
C THR A 58 -22.51 -0.95 -12.03
N GLY A 59 -22.02 -2.02 -12.60
CA GLY A 59 -20.61 -2.39 -12.49
C GLY A 59 -19.70 -1.32 -13.12
N PRO A 60 -18.62 -0.90 -12.43
CA PRO A 60 -17.69 0.07 -12.98
C PRO A 60 -16.98 -0.50 -14.23
N GLU A 61 -16.74 0.34 -15.22
CA GLU A 61 -15.99 -0.02 -16.45
C GLU A 61 -14.57 -0.55 -16.17
N THR A 62 -14.00 -0.16 -15.04
CA THR A 62 -12.64 -0.53 -14.60
C THR A 62 -12.61 -1.72 -13.63
N HIS A 63 -13.75 -2.42 -13.44
CA HIS A 63 -13.79 -3.52 -12.49
C HIS A 63 -12.88 -4.69 -12.93
N GLU A 64 -12.26 -5.39 -11.97
CA GLU A 64 -11.35 -6.51 -12.24
C GLU A 64 -12.02 -7.66 -13.01
N ARG A 65 -13.30 -7.93 -12.72
CA ARG A 65 -14.11 -8.94 -13.40
C ARG A 65 -14.82 -8.33 -14.61
N GLU A 66 -14.56 -8.90 -15.80
CA GLU A 66 -15.13 -8.43 -17.06
C GLU A 66 -16.64 -8.70 -17.19
N ASP A 67 -17.11 -9.79 -16.58
CA ASP A 67 -18.52 -10.21 -16.63
C ASP A 67 -19.48 -9.24 -15.93
N ILE A 68 -18.96 -8.31 -15.11
CA ILE A 68 -19.77 -7.30 -14.41
C ILE A 68 -19.52 -5.86 -14.87
N ARG A 69 -18.53 -5.63 -15.77
CA ARG A 69 -18.21 -4.28 -16.29
C ARG A 69 -19.39 -3.70 -17.07
N GLY A 70 -19.81 -2.50 -16.71
CA GLY A 70 -20.89 -1.77 -17.37
C GLY A 70 -22.28 -2.42 -17.30
N LYS A 71 -22.40 -3.61 -16.68
CA LYS A 71 -23.67 -4.32 -16.56
C LYS A 71 -24.49 -3.85 -15.39
N LYS A 72 -25.80 -4.03 -15.46
CA LYS A 72 -26.71 -3.81 -14.35
C LYS A 72 -26.53 -4.94 -13.35
N LEU A 73 -26.30 -4.59 -12.09
CA LEU A 73 -26.07 -5.53 -11.02
C LEU A 73 -27.16 -5.37 -9.95
N ARG A 74 -27.61 -6.48 -9.39
CA ARG A 74 -28.49 -6.52 -8.23
C ARG A 74 -27.73 -7.20 -7.10
N VAL A 75 -27.56 -6.49 -6.00
CA VAL A 75 -26.90 -7.03 -4.80
C VAL A 75 -27.96 -7.23 -3.73
N SER A 76 -28.17 -8.47 -3.33
CA SER A 76 -29.13 -8.87 -2.30
C SER A 76 -28.41 -9.08 -0.98
N PHE A 77 -28.79 -8.32 0.06
CA PHE A 77 -28.22 -8.39 1.40
C PHE A 77 -29.19 -8.96 2.39
N THR A 78 -28.81 -10.03 3.08
CA THR A 78 -29.52 -10.49 4.28
C THR A 78 -28.78 -9.97 5.52
N ILE A 79 -29.48 -9.20 6.35
CA ILE A 79 -28.91 -8.57 7.55
C ILE A 79 -28.94 -9.55 8.70
N HIS A 80 -27.78 -9.97 9.17
CA HIS A 80 -27.66 -10.84 10.35
C HIS A 80 -27.43 -10.05 11.63
N ILE A 81 -26.64 -9.00 11.57
CA ILE A 81 -26.28 -8.16 12.70
C ILE A 81 -26.32 -6.70 12.23
N ALA A 82 -26.91 -5.84 13.04
CA ALA A 82 -26.90 -4.39 12.85
C ALA A 82 -26.31 -3.74 14.10
N GLU A 83 -25.21 -3.04 13.93
CA GLU A 83 -24.51 -2.34 15.01
C GLU A 83 -24.41 -0.84 14.68
N ARG A 84 -24.50 -0.02 15.71
CA ARG A 84 -24.28 1.42 15.56
C ARG A 84 -22.85 1.75 15.96
N ILE A 85 -22.09 2.34 15.05
CA ILE A 85 -20.80 2.92 15.37
C ILE A 85 -21.04 4.19 16.17
N THR A 86 -20.69 4.17 17.45
CA THR A 86 -20.70 5.37 18.31
C THR A 86 -19.25 5.82 18.51
N PRO A 87 -18.94 7.09 18.25
CA PRO A 87 -17.61 7.61 18.56
C PRO A 87 -17.28 7.39 20.05
N CYS A 88 -16.09 6.91 20.32
CA CYS A 88 -15.58 6.77 21.68
C CYS A 88 -15.33 8.15 22.28
N THR A 89 -15.73 8.38 23.52
CA THR A 89 -15.43 9.63 24.22
C THR A 89 -13.97 9.68 24.67
N SER A 90 -13.44 10.90 24.94
CA SER A 90 -12.10 11.04 25.50
C SER A 90 -11.95 10.33 26.85
N GLU A 91 -13.00 10.33 27.67
CA GLU A 91 -13.02 9.65 28.96
C GLU A 91 -12.90 8.13 28.81
N GLU A 92 -13.65 7.51 27.90
CA GLU A 92 -13.55 6.07 27.59
C GLU A 92 -12.14 5.69 27.05
N LEU A 93 -11.53 6.57 26.26
CA LEU A 93 -10.15 6.36 25.77
C LEU A 93 -9.15 6.44 26.91
N ILE A 94 -9.28 7.43 27.81
CA ILE A 94 -8.42 7.60 28.97
C ILE A 94 -8.49 6.35 29.87
N GLU A 95 -9.70 5.85 30.14
CA GLU A 95 -9.89 4.64 30.93
C GLU A 95 -9.30 3.41 30.25
N ARG A 96 -9.61 3.21 28.96
CA ARG A 96 -9.14 2.06 28.17
C ARG A 96 -7.64 1.96 28.07
N PHE A 97 -6.96 3.11 27.89
CA PHE A 97 -5.49 3.18 27.81
C PHE A 97 -4.81 3.48 29.15
N SER A 98 -5.58 3.54 30.24
CA SER A 98 -5.08 3.82 31.59
C SER A 98 -4.23 5.11 31.65
N LEU A 99 -4.70 6.15 30.99
CA LEU A 99 -4.03 7.46 30.95
C LEU A 99 -4.40 8.29 32.15
N ALA A 100 -3.52 9.24 32.53
CA ALA A 100 -3.73 10.06 33.71
C ALA A 100 -4.77 11.19 33.49
N SER A 101 -4.89 11.70 32.26
CA SER A 101 -5.80 12.80 31.92
C SER A 101 -5.98 12.96 30.41
N GLU A 102 -6.93 13.79 30.01
CA GLU A 102 -7.17 14.18 28.62
C GLU A 102 -5.95 14.93 28.01
N ASP A 103 -5.25 15.72 28.81
CA ASP A 103 -4.05 16.41 28.34
C ASP A 103 -2.94 15.41 27.98
N VAL A 104 -2.80 14.33 28.76
CA VAL A 104 -1.85 13.24 28.45
C VAL A 104 -2.27 12.52 27.16
N LEU A 105 -3.56 12.28 26.96
CA LEU A 105 -4.08 11.70 25.70
C LEU A 105 -3.74 12.59 24.50
N LYS A 106 -4.05 13.89 24.58
CA LYS A 106 -3.75 14.88 23.53
C LYS A 106 -2.25 14.93 23.22
N GLU A 107 -1.42 14.94 24.27
CA GLU A 107 0.03 14.97 24.09
C GLU A 107 0.54 13.69 23.41
N GLN A 108 0.04 12.51 23.78
CA GLN A 108 0.42 11.26 23.12
C GLN A 108 0.01 11.23 21.66
N VAL A 109 -1.21 11.70 21.35
CA VAL A 109 -1.69 11.81 19.96
C VAL A 109 -0.83 12.80 19.18
N ARG A 110 -0.49 13.96 19.78
CA ARG A 110 0.37 14.95 19.14
C ARG A 110 1.75 14.37 18.82
N LEU A 111 2.38 13.70 19.78
CA LEU A 111 3.67 13.06 19.57
C LEU A 111 3.62 11.97 18.49
N ALA A 112 2.56 11.16 18.48
CA ALA A 112 2.37 10.13 17.45
C ALA A 112 2.23 10.73 16.04
N LEU A 113 1.45 11.83 15.92
CA LEU A 113 1.26 12.54 14.65
C LEU A 113 2.55 13.25 14.20
N GLU A 114 3.31 13.82 15.13
CA GLU A 114 4.61 14.42 14.83
C GLU A 114 5.59 13.37 14.33
N GLN A 115 5.66 12.22 15.00
CA GLN A 115 6.52 11.12 14.57
C GLN A 115 6.11 10.60 13.18
N GLN A 116 4.81 10.44 12.93
CA GLN A 116 4.31 10.02 11.63
C GLN A 116 4.69 11.03 10.54
N ARG A 117 4.48 12.32 10.80
CA ARG A 117 4.88 13.40 9.89
C ARG A 117 6.37 13.35 9.57
N ASP A 118 7.21 13.20 10.59
CA ASP A 118 8.67 13.18 10.41
C ASP A 118 9.12 11.94 9.63
N GLU A 119 8.48 10.79 9.84
CA GLU A 119 8.70 9.58 9.03
C GLU A 119 8.28 9.79 7.58
N ASP A 120 7.11 10.36 7.33
CA ASP A 120 6.59 10.62 5.98
C ASP A 120 7.45 11.64 5.23
N GLN A 121 7.84 12.73 5.88
CA GLN A 121 8.77 13.72 5.33
C GLN A 121 10.14 13.09 5.02
N GLY A 122 10.67 12.29 5.93
CA GLY A 122 11.93 11.59 5.72
C GLY A 122 11.88 10.62 4.53
N ASN A 123 10.77 9.90 4.36
CA ASN A 123 10.57 9.01 3.23
C ASN A 123 10.46 9.80 1.91
N ALA A 124 9.69 10.89 1.89
CA ALA A 124 9.55 11.75 0.72
C ALA A 124 10.89 12.40 0.31
N MET A 125 11.69 12.87 1.27
CA MET A 125 13.03 13.41 0.99
C MET A 125 13.96 12.35 0.39
N ARG A 126 13.93 11.10 0.90
CA ARG A 126 14.72 10.01 0.33
C ARG A 126 14.32 9.68 -1.08
N GLU A 127 13.03 9.60 -1.35
CA GLU A 127 12.50 9.34 -2.70
C GLU A 127 12.93 10.44 -3.69
N GLN A 128 12.76 11.71 -3.32
CA GLN A 128 13.19 12.84 -4.13
C GLN A 128 14.69 12.83 -4.39
N MET A 129 15.51 12.55 -3.36
CA MET A 129 16.96 12.47 -3.49
C MET A 129 17.34 11.34 -4.46
N LEU A 130 16.76 10.17 -4.33
CA LEU A 130 17.05 9.04 -5.21
C LEU A 130 16.66 9.34 -6.65
N ASN A 131 15.49 9.92 -6.88
CA ASN A 131 15.04 10.31 -8.21
C ASN A 131 15.98 11.37 -8.82
N ALA A 132 16.31 12.43 -8.08
CA ALA A 132 17.20 13.49 -8.56
C ALA A 132 18.59 12.97 -8.92
N VAL A 133 19.17 12.10 -8.09
CA VAL A 133 20.50 11.52 -8.35
C VAL A 133 20.44 10.51 -9.50
N THR A 134 19.40 9.68 -9.56
CA THR A 134 19.21 8.73 -10.66
C THR A 134 19.04 9.42 -12.00
N ASP A 135 18.34 10.54 -12.06
CA ASP A 135 18.15 11.32 -13.29
C ASP A 135 19.43 12.08 -13.71
N SER A 136 20.23 12.55 -12.74
CA SER A 136 21.44 13.34 -13.00
C SER A 136 22.65 12.51 -13.44
N VAL A 137 22.69 11.22 -13.12
CA VAL A 137 23.82 10.33 -13.42
C VAL A 137 23.56 9.56 -14.71
N GLU A 138 24.39 9.73 -15.70
CA GLU A 138 24.44 8.87 -16.89
C GLU A 138 25.40 7.71 -16.63
N MET A 139 24.91 6.47 -16.73
CA MET A 139 25.73 5.27 -16.58
C MET A 139 25.22 4.14 -17.47
N GLU A 140 26.17 3.39 -18.00
CA GLU A 140 25.87 2.14 -18.71
C GLU A 140 25.70 1.00 -17.67
N LEU A 141 24.58 0.35 -17.72
CA LEU A 141 24.33 -0.82 -16.87
C LEU A 141 24.76 -2.09 -17.58
N PRO A 142 25.29 -3.09 -16.84
CA PRO A 142 25.61 -4.39 -17.42
C PRO A 142 24.36 -5.05 -18.02
N GLU A 143 24.31 -5.22 -19.33
CA GLU A 143 23.14 -5.79 -20.05
C GLU A 143 22.70 -7.14 -19.49
N GLN A 144 23.68 -8.00 -19.11
CA GLN A 144 23.37 -9.31 -18.54
C GLN A 144 22.72 -9.25 -17.16
N ALA A 145 23.02 -8.22 -16.35
CA ALA A 145 22.43 -8.06 -15.03
C ALA A 145 21.00 -7.49 -15.15
N SER A 146 20.83 -6.46 -15.98
CA SER A 146 19.52 -5.88 -16.24
C SER A 146 18.57 -6.85 -16.93
N GLY A 147 19.04 -7.57 -17.95
CA GLY A 147 18.24 -8.57 -18.67
C GLY A 147 17.77 -9.73 -17.79
N ARG A 148 18.64 -10.28 -16.94
CA ARG A 148 18.25 -11.34 -15.99
C ARG A 148 17.24 -10.85 -14.95
N GLN A 149 17.41 -9.65 -14.44
CA GLN A 149 16.49 -9.10 -13.44
C GLN A 149 15.12 -8.80 -14.07
N ILE A 150 15.09 -8.23 -15.27
CA ILE A 150 13.84 -7.99 -16.02
C ILE A 150 13.12 -9.31 -16.27
N ALA A 151 13.82 -10.35 -16.72
CA ALA A 151 13.22 -11.66 -16.93
C ALA A 151 12.62 -12.24 -15.64
N SER A 152 13.36 -12.17 -14.53
CA SER A 152 12.89 -12.64 -13.21
C SER A 152 11.67 -11.86 -12.71
N ASP A 153 11.64 -10.54 -12.90
CA ASP A 153 10.50 -9.71 -12.51
C ASP A 153 9.25 -10.04 -13.35
N LEU A 154 9.41 -10.27 -14.66
CA LEU A 154 8.31 -10.69 -15.53
C LEU A 154 7.80 -12.09 -15.19
N GLU A 155 8.68 -13.05 -14.90
CA GLU A 155 8.28 -14.40 -14.44
C GLU A 155 7.48 -14.33 -13.12
N ARG A 156 7.88 -13.46 -12.20
CA ARG A 156 7.15 -13.25 -10.94
C ARG A 156 5.75 -12.67 -11.19
N ILE A 157 5.64 -11.67 -12.05
CA ILE A 157 4.34 -11.06 -12.45
C ILE A 157 3.47 -12.10 -13.13
N GLN A 158 4.04 -12.91 -14.03
CA GLN A 158 3.33 -14.00 -14.71
C GLN A 158 2.73 -15.00 -13.71
N MET A 159 3.55 -15.46 -12.74
CA MET A 159 3.07 -16.37 -11.70
C MET A 159 1.96 -15.75 -10.85
N GLU A 160 2.09 -14.48 -10.50
CA GLU A 160 1.08 -13.77 -9.72
C GLU A 160 -0.26 -13.65 -10.45
N LEU A 161 -0.23 -13.32 -11.75
CA LEU A 161 -1.44 -13.26 -12.59
C LEU A 161 -2.10 -14.63 -12.76
N MET A 162 -1.29 -15.69 -12.97
CA MET A 162 -1.79 -17.07 -13.05
C MET A 162 -2.41 -17.54 -11.73
N GLN A 163 -1.81 -17.18 -10.57
CA GLN A 163 -2.38 -17.51 -9.25
C GLN A 163 -3.71 -16.81 -8.98
N LYS A 164 -3.91 -15.62 -9.57
CA LYS A 164 -5.20 -14.91 -9.54
C LYS A 164 -6.25 -15.49 -10.50
N GLY A 165 -5.92 -16.58 -11.21
CA GLY A 165 -6.85 -17.29 -12.09
C GLY A 165 -7.02 -16.66 -13.48
N MET A 166 -6.11 -15.77 -13.89
CA MET A 166 -6.18 -15.13 -15.19
C MET A 166 -5.87 -16.11 -16.32
N PRO A 167 -6.65 -16.13 -17.43
CA PRO A 167 -6.38 -16.95 -18.60
C PRO A 167 -5.03 -16.65 -19.22
N ALA A 168 -4.40 -17.66 -19.86
CA ALA A 168 -3.03 -17.55 -20.37
C ALA A 168 -2.85 -16.48 -21.46
N ASP A 169 -3.84 -16.27 -22.30
CA ASP A 169 -3.88 -15.26 -23.36
C ASP A 169 -3.96 -13.83 -22.81
N GLU A 170 -4.73 -13.62 -21.73
CA GLU A 170 -4.79 -12.35 -21.03
C GLU A 170 -3.50 -12.06 -20.25
N VAL A 171 -2.87 -13.09 -19.67
CA VAL A 171 -1.57 -12.98 -19.00
C VAL A 171 -0.52 -12.51 -20.00
N GLU A 172 -0.48 -13.07 -21.21
CA GLU A 172 0.49 -12.68 -22.25
C GLU A 172 0.28 -11.22 -22.70
N THR A 173 -0.96 -10.79 -22.87
CA THR A 173 -1.31 -9.41 -23.19
C THR A 173 -0.87 -8.44 -22.10
N LYS A 174 -1.18 -8.74 -20.85
CA LYS A 174 -0.75 -7.91 -19.71
C LYS A 174 0.75 -7.88 -19.52
N LEU A 175 1.46 -8.98 -19.74
CA LEU A 175 2.92 -9.01 -19.71
C LEU A 175 3.53 -8.13 -20.80
N ALA A 176 2.94 -8.08 -22.00
CA ALA A 176 3.39 -7.19 -23.06
C ALA A 176 3.22 -5.72 -22.68
N GLU A 177 2.08 -5.34 -22.08
CA GLU A 177 1.82 -3.98 -21.61
C GLU A 177 2.79 -3.53 -20.47
N VAL A 178 3.13 -4.46 -19.58
CA VAL A 178 3.96 -4.16 -18.41
C VAL A 178 5.46 -4.25 -18.74
N ARG A 179 5.84 -4.92 -19.83
CA ARG A 179 7.25 -5.23 -20.15
C ARG A 179 8.13 -3.98 -20.19
N ASP A 180 7.74 -2.97 -20.95
CA ASP A 180 8.56 -1.76 -21.12
C ASP A 180 8.63 -0.95 -19.82
N ARG A 181 7.52 -0.87 -19.10
CA ARG A 181 7.45 -0.21 -17.79
C ARG A 181 8.28 -0.93 -16.74
N SER A 182 8.19 -2.26 -16.69
CA SER A 182 8.98 -3.09 -15.77
C SER A 182 10.47 -3.00 -16.11
N ALA A 183 10.83 -2.96 -17.40
CA ALA A 183 12.21 -2.78 -17.83
C ALA A 183 12.78 -1.44 -17.36
N ALA A 184 12.07 -0.33 -17.59
CA ALA A 184 12.48 1.00 -17.14
C ALA A 184 12.62 1.08 -15.61
N GLN A 185 11.66 0.54 -14.87
CA GLN A 185 11.72 0.49 -13.40
C GLN A 185 12.91 -0.35 -12.90
N THR A 186 13.18 -1.48 -13.54
CA THR A 186 14.31 -2.35 -13.18
C THR A 186 15.64 -1.66 -13.46
N VAL A 187 15.77 -0.97 -14.61
CA VAL A 187 16.94 -0.16 -14.93
C VAL A 187 17.17 0.92 -13.88
N ASN A 188 16.15 1.68 -13.52
CA ASN A 188 16.25 2.73 -12.52
C ASN A 188 16.63 2.17 -11.14
N ARG A 189 16.04 1.04 -10.73
CA ARG A 189 16.38 0.37 -9.46
C ARG A 189 17.84 -0.09 -9.42
N LEU A 190 18.32 -0.70 -10.50
CA LEU A 190 19.73 -1.10 -10.60
C LEU A 190 20.65 0.10 -10.58
N LYS A 191 20.32 1.16 -11.32
CA LYS A 191 21.07 2.40 -11.34
C LYS A 191 21.19 3.01 -9.95
N THR A 192 20.07 3.16 -9.25
CA THR A 192 20.01 3.60 -7.85
C THR A 192 20.90 2.73 -6.96
N TRP A 193 20.79 1.42 -7.09
CA TRP A 193 21.60 0.50 -6.29
C TRP A 193 23.11 0.71 -6.51
N PHE A 194 23.57 0.81 -7.77
CA PHE A 194 24.99 1.07 -8.06
C PHE A 194 25.47 2.41 -7.50
N ILE A 195 24.65 3.46 -7.61
CA ILE A 195 24.97 4.78 -7.06
C ILE A 195 25.13 4.69 -5.53
N LEU A 196 24.16 4.07 -4.84
CA LEU A 196 24.20 3.94 -3.38
C LEU A 196 25.37 3.08 -2.91
N GLN A 197 25.70 1.99 -3.62
CA GLN A 197 26.88 1.18 -3.32
C GLN A 197 28.17 2.00 -3.47
N ARG A 198 28.25 2.84 -4.49
CA ARG A 198 29.41 3.72 -4.71
C ARG A 198 29.53 4.76 -3.62
N VAL A 199 28.44 5.46 -3.28
CA VAL A 199 28.41 6.43 -2.17
C VAL A 199 28.81 5.77 -0.86
N ALA A 200 28.24 4.60 -0.55
CA ALA A 200 28.54 3.88 0.66
C ALA A 200 30.00 3.43 0.76
N ALA A 201 30.62 3.09 -0.37
CA ALA A 201 32.05 2.74 -0.43
C ALA A 201 32.96 3.96 -0.26
N ASP A 202 32.67 5.06 -0.97
CA ASP A 202 33.49 6.27 -0.93
C ASP A 202 33.41 6.99 0.43
N GLN A 203 32.31 6.84 1.14
CA GLN A 203 32.09 7.44 2.47
C GLN A 203 32.29 6.44 3.64
N GLU A 204 32.84 5.28 3.35
CA GLU A 204 33.11 4.22 4.34
C GLU A 204 31.91 3.92 5.26
N ILE A 205 30.70 3.89 4.68
CA ILE A 205 29.45 3.65 5.40
C ILE A 205 29.33 2.15 5.71
N ASP A 206 29.52 1.80 6.98
CA ASP A 206 29.37 0.44 7.48
C ASP A 206 28.08 0.27 8.29
N VAL A 207 27.65 -0.98 8.43
CA VAL A 207 26.48 -1.37 9.23
C VAL A 207 26.93 -2.23 10.39
N SER A 208 26.64 -1.76 11.60
CA SER A 208 26.96 -2.45 12.84
C SER A 208 25.93 -3.54 13.18
N GLU A 209 26.34 -4.53 13.93
CA GLU A 209 25.44 -5.57 14.49
C GLU A 209 24.32 -4.96 15.36
N GLN A 210 24.58 -3.83 16.01
CA GLN A 210 23.59 -3.11 16.81
C GLN A 210 22.48 -2.54 15.93
N GLU A 211 22.80 -1.96 14.76
CA GLU A 211 21.81 -1.44 13.81
C GLU A 211 20.96 -2.56 13.23
N ILE A 212 21.58 -3.70 12.89
CA ILE A 212 20.87 -4.89 12.42
C ILE A 212 19.88 -5.37 13.49
N ASN A 213 20.34 -5.53 14.73
CA ASN A 213 19.49 -5.99 15.83
C ASN A 213 18.36 -5.03 16.15
N SER A 214 18.60 -3.72 16.11
CA SER A 214 17.59 -2.67 16.31
C SER A 214 16.51 -2.77 15.20
N ARG A 215 16.93 -2.96 13.95
CA ARG A 215 16.00 -3.11 12.83
C ARG A 215 15.15 -4.37 12.96
N ILE A 216 15.77 -5.51 13.34
CA ILE A 216 15.07 -6.76 13.61
C ILE A 216 14.05 -6.59 14.75
N ALA A 217 14.42 -5.90 15.84
CA ALA A 217 13.51 -5.65 16.95
C ALA A 217 12.28 -4.85 16.51
N THR A 218 12.47 -3.80 15.71
CA THR A 218 11.36 -3.00 15.14
C THR A 218 10.45 -3.84 14.23
N MET A 219 11.03 -4.68 13.38
CA MET A 219 10.25 -5.57 12.49
C MET A 219 9.48 -6.63 13.30
N ALA A 220 10.12 -7.22 14.31
CA ALA A 220 9.50 -8.23 15.17
C ALA A 220 8.32 -7.64 15.96
N MET A 221 8.45 -6.42 16.47
CA MET A 221 7.38 -5.70 17.17
C MET A 221 6.16 -5.50 16.25
N ARG A 222 6.37 -5.08 15.00
CA ARG A 222 5.29 -4.90 14.02
C ARG A 222 4.59 -6.20 13.66
N GLN A 223 5.30 -7.34 13.71
CA GLN A 223 4.78 -8.67 13.41
C GLN A 223 4.25 -9.43 14.62
N GLY A 224 4.32 -8.84 15.82
CA GLY A 224 3.94 -9.52 17.07
C GLY A 224 4.82 -10.73 17.41
N MET A 225 6.09 -10.74 16.94
CA MET A 225 7.04 -11.82 17.11
C MET A 225 8.15 -11.44 18.12
N ARG A 226 8.84 -12.45 18.64
CA ARG A 226 10.05 -12.22 19.45
C ARG A 226 11.24 -11.91 18.53
N PRO A 227 12.06 -10.88 18.82
CA PRO A 227 13.20 -10.50 18.00
C PRO A 227 14.19 -11.64 17.75
N GLU A 228 14.45 -12.48 18.77
CA GLU A 228 15.37 -13.60 18.67
C GLU A 228 14.89 -14.65 17.67
N LYS A 229 13.57 -14.90 17.64
CA LYS A 229 12.96 -15.83 16.68
C LYS A 229 13.08 -15.29 15.25
N LEU A 230 12.71 -14.02 15.04
CA LEU A 230 12.83 -13.39 13.73
C LEU A 230 14.28 -13.39 13.24
N ARG A 231 15.26 -13.08 14.13
CA ARG A 231 16.68 -13.15 13.79
C ARG A 231 17.11 -14.55 13.37
N ALA A 232 16.71 -15.58 14.12
CA ALA A 232 17.04 -16.97 13.79
C ALA A 232 16.48 -17.39 12.43
N ASP A 233 15.23 -17.00 12.12
CA ASP A 233 14.60 -17.27 10.83
C ASP A 233 15.31 -16.51 9.69
N MET A 234 15.74 -15.27 9.91
CA MET A 234 16.49 -14.49 8.92
C MET A 234 17.90 -15.07 8.67
N VAL A 235 18.58 -15.57 9.70
CA VAL A 235 19.87 -16.25 9.55
C VAL A 235 19.70 -17.54 8.76
N LYS A 236 18.69 -18.35 9.08
CA LYS A 236 18.40 -19.62 8.38
C LYS A 236 18.11 -19.44 6.89
N ASN A 237 17.50 -18.31 6.52
CA ASN A 237 17.10 -18.00 5.14
C ASN A 237 18.07 -17.04 4.43
N ASP A 238 19.25 -16.77 4.97
CA ASP A 238 20.26 -15.85 4.44
C ASP A 238 19.77 -14.40 4.23
N HIS A 239 18.72 -13.98 4.95
CA HIS A 239 18.13 -12.64 4.84
C HIS A 239 18.90 -11.56 5.61
N ILE A 240 19.83 -11.93 6.49
CA ILE A 240 20.63 -10.94 7.27
C ILE A 240 21.47 -10.06 6.35
N MET A 241 22.09 -10.64 5.32
CA MET A 241 22.90 -9.89 4.34
C MET A 241 22.04 -8.86 3.57
N GLN A 242 20.83 -9.26 3.18
CA GLN A 242 19.89 -8.35 2.52
C GLN A 242 19.44 -7.20 3.45
N LEU A 243 19.18 -7.53 4.72
CA LEU A 243 18.84 -6.52 5.73
C LEU A 243 20.00 -5.53 5.94
N ALA A 244 21.22 -6.02 6.10
CA ALA A 244 22.41 -5.17 6.22
C ALA A 244 22.59 -4.28 4.97
N GLY A 245 22.40 -4.84 3.77
CA GLY A 245 22.39 -4.08 2.52
C GLY A 245 21.37 -2.93 2.53
N SER A 246 20.14 -3.21 2.92
CA SER A 246 19.08 -2.19 2.98
C SER A 246 19.34 -1.08 4.02
N ILE A 247 19.96 -1.44 5.16
CA ILE A 247 20.40 -0.44 6.16
C ILE A 247 21.51 0.43 5.58
N ARG A 248 22.48 -0.18 4.88
CA ARG A 248 23.60 0.55 4.26
C ARG A 248 23.11 1.52 3.17
N GLU A 249 22.19 1.08 2.32
CA GLU A 249 21.57 1.92 1.29
C GLU A 249 20.81 3.11 1.91
N ARG A 250 20.07 2.87 2.98
CA ARG A 250 19.38 3.95 3.71
C ARG A 250 20.36 4.95 4.30
N LYS A 251 21.43 4.50 4.94
CA LYS A 251 22.48 5.38 5.49
C LYS A 251 23.17 6.19 4.39
N ALA A 252 23.43 5.59 3.23
CA ALA A 252 23.99 6.31 2.09
C ALA A 252 23.03 7.39 1.57
N THR A 253 21.73 7.11 1.51
CA THR A 253 20.72 8.10 1.12
C THR A 253 20.62 9.22 2.15
N ASP A 254 20.59 8.88 3.45
CA ASP A 254 20.54 9.87 4.54
C ASP A 254 21.80 10.78 4.50
N TYR A 255 22.99 10.21 4.26
CA TYR A 255 24.21 10.96 4.06
C TYR A 255 24.10 11.96 2.90
N MET A 256 23.53 11.53 1.75
CA MET A 256 23.34 12.45 0.61
C MET A 256 22.37 13.59 0.94
N ILE A 257 21.30 13.32 1.70
CA ILE A 257 20.34 14.33 2.13
C ILE A 257 20.99 15.34 3.06
N GLU A 258 21.83 14.91 4.01
CA GLU A 258 22.58 15.81 4.90
C GLU A 258 23.49 16.79 4.18
N HIS A 259 23.97 16.41 2.98
CA HIS A 259 24.83 17.24 2.15
C HIS A 259 24.08 17.96 1.01
N ALA A 260 22.75 17.82 0.96
CA ALA A 260 21.89 18.46 -0.03
C ALA A 260 21.29 19.78 0.48
N THR A 261 20.89 20.64 -0.44
CA THR A 261 20.11 21.83 -0.10
C THR A 261 18.63 21.45 -0.03
N VAL A 262 18.09 21.31 1.18
CA VAL A 262 16.69 21.05 1.43
C VAL A 262 15.91 22.37 1.49
N LYS A 263 14.78 22.46 0.78
CA LYS A 263 13.90 23.62 0.80
C LYS A 263 12.56 23.22 1.39
N ASP A 264 12.15 23.90 2.45
CA ASP A 264 10.81 23.75 3.02
C ASP A 264 9.76 24.35 2.09
N ILE A 265 8.69 23.59 1.87
CA ILE A 265 7.52 24.01 1.09
C ILE A 265 6.24 23.78 1.90
N THR A 266 5.19 24.52 1.54
CA THR A 266 3.87 24.35 2.17
C THR A 266 3.20 23.04 1.71
N MET A 267 2.23 22.54 2.50
CA MET A 267 1.43 21.37 2.13
C MET A 267 0.68 21.58 0.80
N ASP A 268 0.22 22.80 0.52
CA ASP A 268 -0.46 23.11 -0.74
C ASP A 268 0.48 23.03 -1.95
N GLU A 269 1.72 23.48 -1.79
CA GLU A 269 2.76 23.35 -2.83
C GLU A 269 3.14 21.89 -3.04
N TRP A 270 3.29 21.13 -1.96
CA TRP A 270 3.54 19.70 -1.99
C TRP A 270 2.44 18.95 -2.76
N ASN A 271 1.18 19.15 -2.39
CA ASN A 271 0.03 18.51 -3.06
C ASN A 271 -0.06 18.85 -4.55
N LYS A 272 0.35 20.06 -4.95
CA LYS A 272 0.44 20.44 -6.37
C LYS A 272 1.55 19.68 -7.11
N GLN A 273 2.70 19.50 -6.45
CA GLN A 273 3.82 18.74 -7.03
C GLN A 273 3.46 17.28 -7.22
N VAL A 274 2.90 16.62 -6.20
CA VAL A 274 2.46 15.22 -6.27
C VAL A 274 1.46 15.00 -7.40
N LYS A 275 0.44 15.87 -7.53
CA LYS A 275 -0.53 15.79 -8.63
C LYS A 275 0.12 15.98 -10.01
N ALA A 276 1.14 16.83 -10.11
CA ALA A 276 1.85 17.05 -11.37
C ALA A 276 2.72 15.85 -11.75
N GLU A 277 3.35 15.18 -10.77
CA GLU A 277 4.12 13.96 -10.98
C GLU A 277 3.23 12.77 -11.37
N GLU A 278 2.10 12.59 -10.69
CA GLU A 278 1.09 11.58 -11.07
C GLU A 278 0.55 11.78 -12.49
N ALA A 279 0.34 13.02 -12.91
CA ALA A 279 -0.10 13.33 -14.25
C ALA A 279 0.97 12.98 -15.31
N ARG A 280 2.26 13.20 -14.98
CA ARG A 280 3.39 12.83 -15.85
C ARG A 280 3.60 11.31 -15.96
N SER A 281 3.33 10.58 -14.88
CA SER A 281 3.48 9.11 -14.87
C SER A 281 2.38 8.38 -15.64
N LYS A 282 1.25 9.07 -15.93
CA LYS A 282 0.08 8.53 -16.68
C LYS A 282 0.11 8.88 -18.17
N SER A 283 1.00 9.76 -18.60
CA SER A 283 1.19 10.15 -20.01
C SER A 283 2.39 9.41 -20.62
#